data_1674798142d2003b9ee5cac072e68ab0
#
_entry.id   1674798142d2003b9ee5cac072e68ab0
#
_cell.length_a   1.000
_cell.length_b   1.000
_cell.length_c   1.000
_cell.angle_alpha   90.00
_cell.angle_beta   90.00
_cell.angle_gamma   90.00
#
_symmetry.space_group_name_H-M   'P 1'
#
loop_
_entity.id
_entity.type
_entity.pdbx_description
1 polymer ?
#
loop_
_entity_poly.entity_id
_entity_poly.type
_entity_poly.pdbx_seq_one_letter_code
_entity_poly.pdbx_strand_id
1 'polypeptide(L)'
;MEEAIRARGVTRTYRSKGRETVALAGIDLTVPAGATYGLIGRNGAGKTTFIRIASTQLLPTSGSVAVLGHDAVADPRSVRNRIAVIPQESRPLYFLNVYELVYLYLKLRGMPGTEARRRTEAVLVELSLDSRRKTLVSHLSGGMRRRAMVAMVLASDAEVLFLDEPTTGLDPVARREVWSAIERAIRDRRTVLLTTHYLDEAEALSSRLALIEGGRVLLEGTPAEIRSRIPRPFRVSVQGRVTREELLPYGEVAEVRGGHLVFAREEEARELTRLALAKGFPVSMAPASLEDVFLQLVGRPIGEDDPEEEGTA
;
A
#
# COMPACT_ATOMS: atom_id res chain seq x y z
N MET A 1 -1.97 0.68 -24.08
CA MET A 1 -1.66 -0.38 -23.09
C MET A 1 -2.97 -0.98 -22.64
N GLU A 2 -3.02 -2.29 -22.48
CA GLU A 2 -4.22 -2.97 -21.97
C GLU A 2 -4.41 -2.59 -20.48
N GLU A 3 -5.66 -2.34 -20.09
CA GLU A 3 -6.00 -1.93 -18.72
C GLU A 3 -6.49 -3.13 -17.94
N ALA A 4 -5.87 -3.39 -16.80
CA ALA A 4 -6.30 -4.45 -15.91
C ALA A 4 -7.43 -3.99 -14.96
N ILE A 5 -7.40 -2.74 -14.51
CA ILE A 5 -8.45 -2.15 -13.68
C ILE A 5 -8.77 -0.76 -14.21
N ARG A 6 -10.05 -0.48 -14.38
CA ARG A 6 -10.56 0.85 -14.74
C ARG A 6 -11.70 1.24 -13.82
N ALA A 7 -11.54 2.33 -13.10
CA ALA A 7 -12.55 2.93 -12.24
C ALA A 7 -12.96 4.30 -12.79
N ARG A 8 -14.26 4.62 -12.77
CA ARG A 8 -14.80 5.89 -13.25
C ARG A 8 -15.82 6.43 -12.26
N GLY A 9 -15.52 7.58 -11.67
CA GLY A 9 -16.40 8.33 -10.76
C GLY A 9 -16.90 7.49 -9.60
N VAL A 10 -16.09 6.57 -9.07
CA VAL A 10 -16.50 5.59 -8.06
C VAL A 10 -16.74 6.29 -6.73
N THR A 11 -17.96 6.19 -6.22
CA THR A 11 -18.32 6.71 -4.90
C THR A 11 -18.72 5.58 -3.97
N ARG A 12 -18.51 5.77 -2.67
CA ARG A 12 -19.08 4.92 -1.64
C ARG A 12 -19.41 5.72 -0.40
N THR A 13 -20.69 5.71 -0.03
CA THR A 13 -21.20 6.29 1.21
C THR A 13 -21.74 5.16 2.10
N TYR A 14 -21.28 5.14 3.34
CA TYR A 14 -21.83 4.26 4.38
C TYR A 14 -22.87 5.02 5.18
N ARG A 15 -23.97 4.35 5.49
CA ARG A 15 -25.04 4.89 6.35
C ARG A 15 -25.17 4.02 7.58
N SER A 16 -24.92 4.59 8.75
CA SER A 16 -25.06 3.89 10.03
C SER A 16 -25.59 4.83 11.10
N LYS A 17 -26.64 4.40 11.81
CA LYS A 17 -27.23 5.12 12.95
C LYS A 17 -27.49 6.62 12.67
N GLY A 18 -27.99 6.95 11.46
CA GLY A 18 -28.28 8.33 11.07
C GLY A 18 -27.07 9.19 10.66
N ARG A 19 -25.86 8.63 10.67
CA ARG A 19 -24.65 9.27 10.15
C ARG A 19 -24.33 8.76 8.75
N GLU A 20 -23.94 9.65 7.87
CA GLU A 20 -23.38 9.32 6.55
C GLU A 20 -21.87 9.57 6.57
N THR A 21 -21.10 8.56 6.13
CA THR A 21 -19.67 8.65 5.97
C THR A 21 -19.33 8.38 4.52
N VAL A 22 -18.74 9.37 3.86
CA VAL A 22 -18.28 9.24 2.46
C VAL A 22 -16.87 8.64 2.49
N ALA A 23 -16.76 7.37 2.12
CA ALA A 23 -15.48 6.67 2.06
C ALA A 23 -14.78 6.84 0.70
N LEU A 24 -15.56 6.97 -0.40
CA LEU A 24 -15.04 7.33 -1.72
C LEU A 24 -15.90 8.45 -2.30
N ALA A 25 -15.23 9.48 -2.81
CA ALA A 25 -15.86 10.73 -3.25
C ALA A 25 -15.62 11.00 -4.75
N GLY A 26 -15.67 9.95 -5.58
CA GLY A 26 -15.46 10.02 -7.03
C GLY A 26 -14.02 9.65 -7.41
N ILE A 27 -13.68 8.37 -7.29
CA ILE A 27 -12.38 7.84 -7.72
C ILE A 27 -12.39 7.56 -9.21
N ASP A 28 -11.46 8.19 -9.92
CA ASP A 28 -11.04 7.86 -11.28
C ASP A 28 -9.63 7.27 -11.21
N LEU A 29 -9.45 6.02 -11.71
CA LEU A 29 -8.18 5.32 -11.59
C LEU A 29 -8.05 4.28 -12.70
N THR A 30 -6.86 4.19 -13.30
CA THR A 30 -6.53 3.18 -14.31
C THR A 30 -5.25 2.45 -13.97
N VAL A 31 -5.33 1.12 -13.83
CA VAL A 31 -4.17 0.26 -13.59
C VAL A 31 -3.82 -0.48 -14.88
N PRO A 32 -2.62 -0.28 -15.44
CA PRO A 32 -2.16 -1.01 -16.61
C PRO A 32 -1.99 -2.51 -16.31
N ALA A 33 -2.23 -3.36 -17.31
CA ALA A 33 -1.98 -4.78 -17.18
C ALA A 33 -0.47 -5.07 -16.99
N GLY A 34 -0.16 -6.01 -16.10
CA GLY A 34 1.21 -6.39 -15.76
C GLY A 34 1.98 -5.35 -14.93
N ALA A 35 1.30 -4.31 -14.44
CA ALA A 35 1.91 -3.29 -13.58
C ALA A 35 1.67 -3.58 -12.10
N THR A 36 2.56 -3.05 -11.26
CA THR A 36 2.26 -2.89 -9.83
C THR A 36 1.81 -1.46 -9.58
N TYR A 37 0.64 -1.33 -8.99
CA TYR A 37 0.03 -0.07 -8.68
C TYR A 37 -0.18 0.08 -7.18
N GLY A 38 0.44 1.09 -6.59
CA GLY A 38 0.31 1.41 -5.18
C GLY A 38 -0.83 2.40 -4.93
N LEU A 39 -1.71 2.10 -3.98
CA LEU A 39 -2.71 3.03 -3.48
C LEU A 39 -2.32 3.43 -2.06
N ILE A 40 -1.85 4.66 -1.90
CA ILE A 40 -1.26 5.16 -0.67
C ILE A 40 -2.20 6.18 -0.02
N GLY A 41 -2.23 6.22 1.29
CA GLY A 41 -2.99 7.20 2.05
C GLY A 41 -3.11 6.81 3.51
N ARG A 42 -3.63 7.73 4.33
CA ARG A 42 -3.86 7.49 5.76
C ARG A 42 -4.93 6.41 6.00
N ASN A 43 -5.05 5.97 7.25
CA ASN A 43 -6.20 5.16 7.66
C ASN A 43 -7.49 5.95 7.41
N GLY A 44 -8.55 5.27 6.97
CA GLY A 44 -9.80 5.95 6.60
C GLY A 44 -9.82 6.65 5.22
N ALA A 45 -8.70 6.79 4.51
CA ALA A 45 -8.66 7.47 3.21
C ALA A 45 -9.47 6.80 2.08
N GLY A 46 -9.96 5.56 2.28
CA GLY A 46 -10.79 4.86 1.30
C GLY A 46 -10.10 3.69 0.58
N LYS A 47 -8.82 3.41 0.84
CA LYS A 47 -8.01 2.36 0.17
C LYS A 47 -8.69 0.99 0.19
N THR A 48 -9.00 0.46 1.38
CA THR A 48 -9.67 -0.83 1.57
C THR A 48 -11.06 -0.84 0.92
N THR A 49 -11.80 0.28 1.01
CA THR A 49 -13.11 0.40 0.36
C THR A 49 -13.00 0.26 -1.16
N PHE A 50 -12.00 0.88 -1.78
CA PHE A 50 -11.74 0.75 -3.21
C PHE A 50 -11.38 -0.70 -3.59
N ILE A 51 -10.45 -1.34 -2.86
CA ILE A 51 -10.12 -2.76 -3.08
C ILE A 51 -11.36 -3.65 -2.98
N ARG A 52 -12.21 -3.47 -1.97
CA ARG A 52 -13.43 -4.27 -1.80
C ARG A 52 -14.40 -4.10 -2.96
N ILE A 53 -14.53 -2.91 -3.55
CA ILE A 53 -15.36 -2.68 -4.73
C ILE A 53 -14.74 -3.34 -5.96
N ALA A 54 -13.46 -3.08 -6.24
CA ALA A 54 -12.78 -3.62 -7.40
C ALA A 54 -12.69 -5.16 -7.37
N SER A 55 -12.60 -5.75 -6.18
CA SER A 55 -12.62 -7.21 -5.97
C SER A 55 -14.01 -7.82 -5.81
N THR A 56 -15.06 -7.06 -6.10
CA THR A 56 -16.46 -7.53 -6.08
C THR A 56 -17.03 -7.89 -4.71
N GLN A 57 -16.40 -7.46 -3.62
CA GLN A 57 -16.84 -7.73 -2.25
C GLN A 57 -17.84 -6.66 -1.74
N LEU A 58 -17.87 -5.51 -2.39
CA LEU A 58 -18.71 -4.38 -2.02
C LEU A 58 -19.25 -3.69 -3.28
N LEU A 59 -20.50 -3.26 -3.25
CA LEU A 59 -21.07 -2.47 -4.34
C LEU A 59 -20.70 -0.99 -4.17
N PRO A 60 -20.38 -0.26 -5.25
CA PRO A 60 -20.27 1.19 -5.20
C PRO A 60 -21.63 1.84 -4.94
N THR A 61 -21.65 3.08 -4.44
CA THR A 61 -22.87 3.90 -4.38
C THR A 61 -23.19 4.46 -5.76
N SER A 62 -22.17 4.87 -6.52
CA SER A 62 -22.26 5.27 -7.93
C SER A 62 -20.91 5.07 -8.63
N GLY A 63 -20.88 5.29 -9.94
CA GLY A 63 -19.72 5.05 -10.77
C GLY A 63 -19.60 3.58 -11.19
N SER A 64 -18.49 3.24 -11.86
CA SER A 64 -18.26 1.89 -12.38
C SER A 64 -16.82 1.45 -12.19
N VAL A 65 -16.61 0.14 -12.00
CA VAL A 65 -15.30 -0.49 -11.97
C VAL A 65 -15.30 -1.68 -12.90
N ALA A 66 -14.33 -1.73 -13.81
CA ALA A 66 -14.08 -2.90 -14.65
C ALA A 66 -12.71 -3.49 -14.30
N VAL A 67 -12.65 -4.83 -14.24
CA VAL A 67 -11.42 -5.59 -14.02
C VAL A 67 -11.24 -6.57 -15.16
N LEU A 68 -10.11 -6.49 -15.86
CA LEU A 68 -9.82 -7.29 -17.06
C LEU A 68 -10.96 -7.23 -18.10
N GLY A 69 -11.57 -6.05 -18.26
CA GLY A 69 -12.67 -5.80 -19.18
C GLY A 69 -14.07 -6.22 -18.66
N HIS A 70 -14.18 -6.89 -17.51
CA HIS A 70 -15.44 -7.30 -16.91
C HIS A 70 -15.91 -6.28 -15.87
N ASP A 71 -17.19 -5.90 -15.92
CA ASP A 71 -17.77 -5.01 -14.91
C ASP A 71 -17.92 -5.72 -13.55
N ALA A 72 -17.38 -5.10 -12.50
CA ALA A 72 -17.32 -5.70 -11.16
C ALA A 72 -18.71 -5.87 -10.52
N VAL A 73 -19.74 -5.13 -10.99
CA VAL A 73 -21.10 -5.20 -10.50
C VAL A 73 -21.97 -6.12 -11.36
N ALA A 74 -21.89 -5.95 -12.70
CA ALA A 74 -22.72 -6.70 -13.63
C ALA A 74 -22.23 -8.14 -13.88
N ASP A 75 -20.89 -8.35 -13.89
CA ASP A 75 -20.28 -9.67 -14.11
C ASP A 75 -19.23 -10.04 -13.03
N PRO A 76 -19.64 -10.12 -11.77
CA PRO A 76 -18.71 -10.39 -10.66
C PRO A 76 -18.08 -11.80 -10.72
N ARG A 77 -18.70 -12.76 -11.42
CA ARG A 77 -18.16 -14.12 -11.54
C ARG A 77 -16.91 -14.16 -12.40
N SER A 78 -16.95 -13.52 -13.58
CA SER A 78 -15.79 -13.42 -14.46
C SER A 78 -14.63 -12.71 -13.79
N VAL A 79 -14.90 -11.66 -13.01
CA VAL A 79 -13.88 -10.99 -12.21
C VAL A 79 -13.27 -11.93 -11.18
N ARG A 80 -14.10 -12.58 -10.33
CA ARG A 80 -13.63 -13.43 -9.21
C ARG A 80 -12.77 -14.60 -9.66
N ASN A 81 -13.05 -15.16 -10.82
CA ASN A 81 -12.28 -16.29 -11.34
C ASN A 81 -10.83 -15.90 -11.68
N ARG A 82 -10.57 -14.63 -11.99
CA ARG A 82 -9.30 -14.12 -12.49
C ARG A 82 -8.52 -13.30 -11.46
N ILE A 83 -9.09 -13.06 -10.28
CA ILE A 83 -8.45 -12.27 -9.22
C ILE A 83 -8.12 -13.12 -7.99
N ALA A 84 -7.19 -12.63 -7.17
CA ALA A 84 -6.99 -13.12 -5.80
C ALA A 84 -6.82 -11.92 -4.86
N VAL A 85 -7.30 -12.05 -3.62
CA VAL A 85 -7.39 -10.93 -2.67
C VAL A 85 -6.80 -11.33 -1.33
N ILE A 86 -5.93 -10.49 -0.78
CA ILE A 86 -5.58 -10.50 0.65
C ILE A 86 -6.33 -9.34 1.28
N PRO A 87 -7.35 -9.56 2.11
CA PRO A 87 -8.00 -8.49 2.84
C PRO A 87 -7.15 -8.02 4.02
N GLN A 88 -7.35 -6.79 4.47
CA GLN A 88 -6.68 -6.22 5.62
C GLN A 88 -6.95 -7.05 6.89
N GLU A 89 -8.24 -7.30 7.18
CA GLU A 89 -8.68 -8.22 8.21
C GLU A 89 -8.97 -9.59 7.60
N SER A 90 -8.08 -10.53 7.79
CA SER A 90 -8.28 -11.89 7.35
C SER A 90 -8.39 -12.83 8.55
N ARG A 91 -9.47 -13.63 8.54
CA ARG A 91 -9.65 -14.74 9.48
C ARG A 91 -9.39 -16.05 8.74
N PRO A 92 -8.13 -16.53 8.70
CA PRO A 92 -7.83 -17.77 8.05
C PRO A 92 -8.50 -18.94 8.78
N LEU A 93 -8.63 -20.07 8.07
CA LEU A 93 -9.18 -21.29 8.67
C LEU A 93 -8.19 -21.84 9.71
N TYR A 94 -8.40 -21.50 10.97
CA TYR A 94 -7.49 -21.74 12.10
C TYR A 94 -7.23 -23.22 12.39
N PHE A 95 -8.10 -24.12 11.95
CA PHE A 95 -7.99 -25.56 12.11
C PHE A 95 -7.13 -26.26 11.03
N LEU A 96 -6.72 -25.52 10.00
CA LEU A 96 -5.80 -26.03 8.97
C LEU A 96 -4.34 -25.79 9.40
N ASN A 97 -3.43 -26.63 8.92
CA ASN A 97 -2.02 -26.26 8.95
C ASN A 97 -1.65 -25.37 7.76
N VAL A 98 -0.44 -24.82 7.80
CA VAL A 98 0.03 -23.84 6.77
C VAL A 98 -0.01 -24.43 5.36
N TYR A 99 0.42 -25.70 5.20
CA TYR A 99 0.39 -26.39 3.92
C TYR A 99 -1.04 -26.59 3.42
N GLU A 100 -1.92 -27.09 4.27
CA GLU A 100 -3.33 -27.31 3.95
C GLU A 100 -4.04 -26.03 3.58
N LEU A 101 -3.77 -24.93 4.28
CA LEU A 101 -4.34 -23.61 3.99
C LEU A 101 -4.05 -23.21 2.53
N VAL A 102 -2.80 -23.26 2.10
CA VAL A 102 -2.41 -22.87 0.73
C VAL A 102 -2.92 -23.90 -0.28
N TYR A 103 -2.68 -25.18 -0.03
CA TYR A 103 -3.07 -26.25 -0.95
C TYR A 103 -4.58 -26.30 -1.22
N LEU A 104 -5.40 -26.24 -0.17
CA LEU A 104 -6.85 -26.28 -0.31
C LEU A 104 -7.39 -25.02 -0.98
N TYR A 105 -6.81 -23.85 -0.72
CA TYR A 105 -7.16 -22.63 -1.45
C TYR A 105 -6.96 -22.80 -2.97
N LEU A 106 -5.81 -23.35 -3.39
CA LEU A 106 -5.55 -23.61 -4.80
C LEU A 106 -6.51 -24.65 -5.38
N LYS A 107 -6.84 -25.67 -4.61
CA LYS A 107 -7.83 -26.70 -5.00
C LYS A 107 -9.23 -26.11 -5.19
N LEU A 108 -9.67 -25.23 -4.28
CA LEU A 108 -10.95 -24.53 -4.38
C LEU A 108 -11.03 -23.60 -5.58
N ARG A 109 -9.87 -23.09 -6.05
CA ARG A 109 -9.77 -22.33 -7.30
C ARG A 109 -9.78 -23.22 -8.57
N GLY A 110 -9.90 -24.53 -8.42
CA GLY A 110 -9.95 -25.47 -9.54
C GLY A 110 -8.58 -25.98 -10.03
N MET A 111 -7.48 -25.63 -9.34
CA MET A 111 -6.14 -26.05 -9.76
C MET A 111 -5.97 -27.58 -9.66
N PRO A 112 -5.35 -28.25 -10.67
CA PRO A 112 -5.01 -29.66 -10.59
C PRO A 112 -4.14 -30.00 -9.37
N GLY A 113 -4.35 -31.15 -8.72
CA GLY A 113 -3.71 -31.48 -7.44
C GLY A 113 -2.18 -31.53 -7.51
N THR A 114 -1.61 -31.99 -8.61
CA THR A 114 -0.15 -32.01 -8.84
C THR A 114 0.43 -30.61 -8.90
N GLU A 115 -0.22 -29.70 -9.61
CA GLU A 115 0.20 -28.31 -9.73
C GLU A 115 -0.02 -27.54 -8.43
N ALA A 116 -1.17 -27.73 -7.75
CA ALA A 116 -1.44 -27.14 -6.44
C ALA A 116 -0.37 -27.54 -5.41
N ARG A 117 0.07 -28.83 -5.40
CA ARG A 117 1.15 -29.30 -4.54
C ARG A 117 2.47 -28.58 -4.85
N ARG A 118 2.86 -28.60 -6.12
CA ARG A 118 4.10 -27.95 -6.57
C ARG A 118 4.17 -26.47 -6.19
N ARG A 119 3.10 -25.73 -6.44
CA ARG A 119 3.03 -24.29 -6.10
C ARG A 119 2.99 -24.04 -4.60
N THR A 120 2.30 -24.89 -3.84
CA THR A 120 2.28 -24.79 -2.38
C THR A 120 3.69 -24.96 -1.82
N GLU A 121 4.42 -26.01 -2.22
CA GLU A 121 5.77 -26.27 -1.76
C GLU A 121 6.72 -25.11 -2.11
N ALA A 122 6.65 -24.61 -3.33
CA ALA A 122 7.48 -23.50 -3.80
C ALA A 122 7.24 -22.21 -2.97
N VAL A 123 5.98 -21.79 -2.78
CA VAL A 123 5.68 -20.55 -2.07
C VAL A 123 5.98 -20.64 -0.57
N LEU A 124 5.86 -21.82 0.05
CA LEU A 124 6.22 -21.98 1.46
C LEU A 124 7.73 -21.84 1.69
N VAL A 125 8.56 -22.32 0.78
CA VAL A 125 10.01 -22.09 0.81
C VAL A 125 10.30 -20.59 0.60
N GLU A 126 9.67 -19.99 -0.38
CA GLU A 126 9.85 -18.58 -0.75
C GLU A 126 9.57 -17.62 0.40
N LEU A 127 8.53 -17.89 1.19
CA LEU A 127 8.12 -17.06 2.32
C LEU A 127 8.61 -17.59 3.68
N SER A 128 9.64 -18.45 3.69
CA SER A 128 10.26 -19.00 4.91
C SER A 128 9.24 -19.66 5.85
N LEU A 129 8.23 -20.34 5.28
CA LEU A 129 7.17 -21.05 6.01
C LEU A 129 7.32 -22.56 5.96
N ASP A 130 8.29 -23.12 5.20
CA ASP A 130 8.42 -24.55 5.01
C ASP A 130 8.68 -25.31 6.33
N SER A 131 9.52 -24.76 7.22
CA SER A 131 9.75 -25.35 8.56
C SER A 131 8.50 -25.38 9.44
N ARG A 132 7.47 -24.62 9.11
CA ARG A 132 6.18 -24.51 9.81
C ARG A 132 5.01 -25.12 9.05
N ARG A 133 5.28 -25.81 7.93
CA ARG A 133 4.25 -26.32 7.02
C ARG A 133 3.17 -27.19 7.69
N LYS A 134 3.51 -27.91 8.76
CA LYS A 134 2.60 -28.75 9.55
C LYS A 134 2.02 -28.04 10.79
N THR A 135 2.43 -26.81 11.07
CA THR A 135 1.93 -26.03 12.22
C THR A 135 0.52 -25.53 11.92
N LEU A 136 -0.40 -25.70 12.86
CA LEU A 136 -1.75 -25.13 12.74
C LEU A 136 -1.68 -23.60 12.64
N VAL A 137 -2.53 -23.03 11.81
CA VAL A 137 -2.61 -21.57 11.62
C VAL A 137 -2.95 -20.84 12.93
N SER A 138 -3.72 -21.47 13.82
CA SER A 138 -4.00 -20.96 15.17
C SER A 138 -2.75 -20.77 16.03
N HIS A 139 -1.71 -21.56 15.82
CA HIS A 139 -0.46 -21.52 16.58
C HIS A 139 0.62 -20.62 15.98
N LEU A 140 0.33 -19.95 14.87
CA LEU A 140 1.25 -19.00 14.23
C LEU A 140 1.23 -17.63 14.93
N SER A 141 2.37 -16.94 14.91
CA SER A 141 2.40 -15.51 15.24
C SER A 141 1.58 -14.69 14.21
N GLY A 142 1.22 -13.46 14.56
CA GLY A 142 0.51 -12.55 13.64
C GLY A 142 1.23 -12.40 12.29
N GLY A 143 2.54 -12.15 12.34
CA GLY A 143 3.36 -12.01 11.12
C GLY A 143 3.43 -13.31 10.30
N MET A 144 3.57 -14.48 10.94
CA MET A 144 3.55 -15.77 10.23
C MET A 144 2.19 -16.05 9.60
N ARG A 145 1.08 -15.70 10.28
CA ARG A 145 -0.26 -15.79 9.69
C ARG A 145 -0.39 -14.89 8.46
N ARG A 146 0.10 -13.65 8.55
CA ARG A 146 0.08 -12.71 7.42
C ARG A 146 0.86 -13.27 6.23
N ARG A 147 2.07 -13.79 6.44
CA ARG A 147 2.86 -14.47 5.39
C ARG A 147 2.13 -15.67 4.78
N ALA A 148 1.45 -16.49 5.58
CA ALA A 148 0.67 -17.62 5.07
C ALA A 148 -0.51 -17.16 4.18
N MET A 149 -1.17 -16.05 4.51
CA MET A 149 -2.20 -15.45 3.67
C MET A 149 -1.63 -14.90 2.35
N VAL A 150 -0.45 -14.27 2.41
CA VAL A 150 0.28 -13.83 1.21
C VAL A 150 0.64 -15.03 0.33
N ALA A 151 1.16 -16.12 0.92
CA ALA A 151 1.48 -17.37 0.22
C ALA A 151 0.28 -17.91 -0.57
N MET A 152 -0.90 -17.94 0.04
CA MET A 152 -2.14 -18.39 -0.59
C MET A 152 -2.43 -17.65 -1.90
N VAL A 153 -2.35 -16.30 -1.87
CA VAL A 153 -2.68 -15.45 -3.00
C VAL A 153 -1.57 -15.49 -4.06
N LEU A 154 -0.31 -15.45 -3.67
CA LEU A 154 0.82 -15.52 -4.60
C LEU A 154 0.94 -16.86 -5.32
N ALA A 155 0.62 -17.97 -4.65
CA ALA A 155 0.62 -19.30 -5.26
C ALA A 155 -0.51 -19.50 -6.29
N SER A 156 -1.56 -18.67 -6.26
CA SER A 156 -2.70 -18.77 -7.19
C SER A 156 -2.30 -18.47 -8.64
N ASP A 157 -3.20 -18.79 -9.55
CA ASP A 157 -3.12 -18.48 -10.98
C ASP A 157 -3.81 -17.17 -11.37
N ALA A 158 -4.20 -16.36 -10.39
CA ALA A 158 -4.89 -15.10 -10.61
C ALA A 158 -4.05 -14.11 -11.44
N GLU A 159 -4.70 -13.45 -12.38
CA GLU A 159 -4.08 -12.43 -13.25
C GLU A 159 -3.95 -11.08 -12.54
N VAL A 160 -4.90 -10.77 -11.63
CA VAL A 160 -4.88 -9.56 -10.82
C VAL A 160 -4.84 -9.92 -9.33
N LEU A 161 -3.88 -9.37 -8.61
CA LEU A 161 -3.73 -9.51 -7.16
C LEU A 161 -4.14 -8.21 -6.47
N PHE A 162 -5.07 -8.31 -5.55
CA PHE A 162 -5.42 -7.23 -4.63
C PHE A 162 -4.78 -7.52 -3.27
N LEU A 163 -3.85 -6.67 -2.86
CA LEU A 163 -3.07 -6.84 -1.63
C LEU A 163 -3.36 -5.67 -0.69
N ASP A 164 -4.27 -5.88 0.26
CA ASP A 164 -4.63 -4.83 1.22
C ASP A 164 -3.69 -4.88 2.42
N GLU A 165 -2.74 -3.95 2.48
CA GLU A 165 -1.70 -3.82 3.49
C GLU A 165 -0.90 -5.13 3.74
N PRO A 166 -0.26 -5.72 2.72
CA PRO A 166 0.26 -7.10 2.77
C PRO A 166 1.33 -7.32 3.84
N THR A 167 2.04 -6.29 4.27
CA THR A 167 3.18 -6.38 5.19
C THR A 167 2.92 -5.81 6.58
N THR A 168 1.71 -5.34 6.86
CA THR A 168 1.36 -4.80 8.18
C THR A 168 1.59 -5.86 9.27
N GLY A 169 2.29 -5.44 10.34
CA GLY A 169 2.64 -6.30 11.47
C GLY A 169 3.78 -7.29 11.21
N LEU A 170 4.50 -7.16 10.10
CA LEU A 170 5.72 -7.92 9.83
C LEU A 170 6.96 -7.20 10.34
N ASP A 171 7.94 -7.99 10.82
CA ASP A 171 9.28 -7.48 11.06
C ASP A 171 10.00 -7.14 9.74
N PRO A 172 11.11 -6.37 9.76
CA PRO A 172 11.80 -5.94 8.53
C PRO A 172 12.29 -7.07 7.63
N VAL A 173 12.65 -8.23 8.20
CA VAL A 173 13.14 -9.38 7.41
C VAL A 173 11.97 -10.02 6.68
N ALA A 174 10.89 -10.33 7.41
CA ALA A 174 9.67 -10.90 6.84
C ALA A 174 9.03 -9.99 5.77
N ARG A 175 9.10 -8.65 5.99
CA ARG A 175 8.63 -7.68 5.00
C ARG A 175 9.39 -7.79 3.68
N ARG A 176 10.73 -7.87 3.72
CA ARG A 176 11.56 -8.05 2.52
C ARG A 176 11.29 -9.37 1.78
N GLU A 177 11.03 -10.45 2.51
CA GLU A 177 10.63 -11.73 1.90
C GLU A 177 9.32 -11.59 1.10
N VAL A 178 8.32 -10.92 1.69
CA VAL A 178 7.03 -10.64 1.01
C VAL A 178 7.25 -9.74 -0.21
N TRP A 179 8.06 -8.69 -0.11
CA TRP A 179 8.38 -7.81 -1.24
C TRP A 179 9.00 -8.59 -2.39
N SER A 180 10.01 -9.41 -2.11
CA SER A 180 10.66 -10.24 -3.13
C SER A 180 9.69 -11.22 -3.80
N ALA A 181 8.71 -11.74 -3.05
CA ALA A 181 7.68 -12.62 -3.60
C ALA A 181 6.68 -11.86 -4.48
N ILE A 182 6.30 -10.64 -4.10
CA ILE A 182 5.46 -9.75 -4.93
C ILE A 182 6.20 -9.38 -6.22
N GLU A 183 7.48 -9.01 -6.16
CA GLU A 183 8.29 -8.70 -7.34
C GLU A 183 8.37 -9.89 -8.33
N ARG A 184 8.42 -11.12 -7.83
CA ARG A 184 8.37 -12.31 -8.70
C ARG A 184 7.03 -12.43 -9.42
N ALA A 185 5.92 -12.21 -8.72
CA ALA A 185 4.59 -12.23 -9.33
C ALA A 185 4.45 -11.18 -10.45
N ILE A 186 5.12 -10.03 -10.32
CA ILE A 186 5.18 -9.00 -11.35
C ILE A 186 5.98 -9.48 -12.57
N ARG A 187 7.13 -10.12 -12.36
CA ARG A 187 7.93 -10.69 -13.45
C ARG A 187 7.15 -11.74 -14.26
N ASP A 188 6.19 -12.42 -13.63
CA ASP A 188 5.25 -13.34 -14.29
C ASP A 188 4.08 -12.61 -14.99
N ARG A 189 4.20 -11.28 -15.20
CA ARG A 189 3.23 -10.38 -15.85
C ARG A 189 1.86 -10.33 -15.15
N ARG A 190 1.80 -10.62 -13.86
CA ARG A 190 0.58 -10.43 -13.07
C ARG A 190 0.43 -8.96 -12.72
N THR A 191 -0.80 -8.49 -12.72
CA THR A 191 -1.10 -7.14 -12.23
C THR A 191 -1.27 -7.16 -10.72
N VAL A 192 -0.68 -6.20 -10.03
CA VAL A 192 -0.79 -6.07 -8.58
C VAL A 192 -1.35 -4.69 -8.23
N LEU A 193 -2.47 -4.65 -7.52
CA LEU A 193 -2.92 -3.45 -6.81
C LEU A 193 -2.68 -3.67 -5.33
N LEU A 194 -1.77 -2.89 -4.75
CA LEU A 194 -1.47 -2.95 -3.33
C LEU A 194 -1.89 -1.66 -2.64
N THR A 195 -2.38 -1.78 -1.42
CA THR A 195 -2.53 -0.63 -0.51
C THR A 195 -1.46 -0.69 0.55
N THR A 196 -1.00 0.45 0.96
CA THR A 196 -0.06 0.56 2.08
C THR A 196 -0.11 1.96 2.69
N HIS A 197 0.25 2.06 3.95
CA HIS A 197 0.61 3.30 4.61
C HIS A 197 2.13 3.43 4.79
N TYR A 198 2.91 2.42 4.36
CA TYR A 198 4.37 2.46 4.32
C TYR A 198 4.83 2.97 2.96
N LEU A 199 5.40 4.16 2.94
CA LEU A 199 5.83 4.82 1.70
C LEU A 199 7.06 4.17 1.07
N ASP A 200 7.94 3.60 1.90
CA ASP A 200 9.08 2.79 1.46
C ASP A 200 8.62 1.53 0.69
N GLU A 201 7.56 0.87 1.16
CA GLU A 201 6.96 -0.27 0.45
C GLU A 201 6.39 0.16 -0.91
N ALA A 202 5.61 1.24 -0.92
CA ALA A 202 5.03 1.74 -2.14
C ALA A 202 6.10 2.14 -3.17
N GLU A 203 7.15 2.80 -2.73
CA GLU A 203 8.26 3.23 -3.57
C GLU A 203 9.09 2.05 -4.12
N ALA A 204 9.29 1.01 -3.28
CA ALA A 204 10.04 -0.18 -3.68
C ALA A 204 9.27 -1.07 -4.67
N LEU A 205 7.96 -1.22 -4.48
CA LEU A 205 7.17 -2.20 -5.23
C LEU A 205 6.38 -1.61 -6.40
N SER A 206 5.99 -0.33 -6.35
CA SER A 206 5.04 0.21 -7.31
C SER A 206 5.71 0.87 -8.51
N SER A 207 5.32 0.45 -9.71
CA SER A 207 5.70 1.15 -10.95
C SER A 207 4.92 2.46 -11.14
N ARG A 208 3.70 2.51 -10.64
CA ARG A 208 2.84 3.70 -10.52
C ARG A 208 2.13 3.67 -9.19
N LEU A 209 1.76 4.84 -8.70
CA LEU A 209 0.99 4.95 -7.46
C LEU A 209 0.03 6.13 -7.50
N ALA A 210 -1.03 6.02 -6.71
CA ALA A 210 -1.94 7.10 -6.43
C ALA A 210 -1.96 7.40 -4.94
N LEU A 211 -1.91 8.69 -4.63
CA LEU A 211 -2.10 9.21 -3.29
C LEU A 211 -3.59 9.51 -3.10
N ILE A 212 -4.19 8.87 -2.09
CA ILE A 212 -5.62 9.02 -1.78
C ILE A 212 -5.81 9.67 -0.42
N GLU A 213 -6.70 10.64 -0.35
CA GLU A 213 -7.11 11.30 0.90
C GLU A 213 -8.57 11.72 0.80
N GLY A 214 -9.34 11.55 1.90
CA GLY A 214 -10.77 11.89 1.92
C GLY A 214 -11.59 11.25 0.79
N GLY A 215 -11.22 10.03 0.36
CA GLY A 215 -11.89 9.32 -0.73
C GLY A 215 -11.63 9.86 -2.13
N ARG A 216 -10.61 10.71 -2.32
CA ARG A 216 -10.22 11.28 -3.63
C ARG A 216 -8.76 11.01 -3.95
N VAL A 217 -8.46 10.85 -5.23
CA VAL A 217 -7.07 10.80 -5.71
C VAL A 217 -6.51 12.22 -5.73
N LEU A 218 -5.47 12.48 -4.95
CA LEU A 218 -4.76 13.77 -4.91
C LEU A 218 -3.68 13.85 -5.97
N LEU A 219 -2.90 12.79 -6.10
CA LEU A 219 -1.81 12.67 -7.07
C LEU A 219 -1.76 11.25 -7.64
N GLU A 220 -1.35 11.15 -8.89
CA GLU A 220 -1.08 9.89 -9.56
C GLU A 220 0.16 10.04 -10.45
N GLY A 221 1.00 9.00 -10.49
CA GLY A 221 2.19 8.96 -11.32
C GLY A 221 3.16 7.84 -10.93
N THR A 222 4.32 7.81 -11.56
CA THR A 222 5.47 7.05 -11.04
C THR A 222 6.00 7.70 -9.76
N PRO A 223 6.72 6.98 -8.90
CA PRO A 223 7.36 7.58 -7.72
C PRO A 223 8.20 8.83 -8.05
N ALA A 224 8.93 8.79 -9.17
CA ALA A 224 9.75 9.91 -9.63
C ALA A 224 8.89 11.12 -10.08
N GLU A 225 7.82 10.89 -10.85
CA GLU A 225 6.89 11.95 -11.27
C GLU A 225 6.22 12.61 -10.07
N ILE A 226 5.83 11.84 -9.06
CA ILE A 226 5.21 12.38 -7.86
C ILE A 226 6.19 13.25 -7.08
N ARG A 227 7.44 12.77 -6.88
CA ARG A 227 8.49 13.57 -6.23
C ARG A 227 8.80 14.86 -6.98
N SER A 228 8.76 14.85 -8.32
CA SER A 228 9.04 16.05 -9.12
C SER A 228 7.96 17.13 -9.05
N ARG A 229 6.76 16.81 -8.53
CA ARG A 229 5.65 17.78 -8.42
C ARG A 229 5.76 18.73 -7.24
N ILE A 230 6.66 18.45 -6.27
CA ILE A 230 6.88 19.38 -5.17
C ILE A 230 7.84 20.49 -5.57
N PRO A 231 7.54 21.76 -5.22
CA PRO A 231 8.37 22.89 -5.61
C PRO A 231 9.73 22.91 -4.91
N ARG A 232 9.89 22.14 -3.84
CA ARG A 232 11.10 22.08 -3.01
C ARG A 232 11.60 20.64 -2.89
N PRO A 233 12.40 20.17 -3.85
CA PRO A 233 12.76 18.76 -4.00
C PRO A 233 13.84 18.28 -3.03
N PHE A 234 14.34 19.12 -2.13
CA PHE A 234 15.34 18.75 -1.14
C PHE A 234 14.81 18.92 0.28
N ARG A 235 15.20 17.97 1.13
CA ARG A 235 14.93 17.96 2.56
C ARG A 235 16.25 18.20 3.30
N VAL A 236 16.28 19.21 4.17
CA VAL A 236 17.40 19.45 5.09
C VAL A 236 16.90 19.23 6.51
N SER A 237 17.44 18.23 7.20
CA SER A 237 17.17 18.01 8.62
C SER A 237 18.24 18.73 9.43
N VAL A 238 17.83 19.63 10.32
CA VAL A 238 18.73 20.38 11.22
C VAL A 238 18.35 20.06 12.64
N GLN A 239 19.32 19.54 13.43
CA GLN A 239 19.14 19.23 14.83
C GLN A 239 19.90 20.25 15.69
N GLY A 240 19.32 20.64 16.84
CA GLY A 240 19.94 21.60 17.75
C GLY A 240 19.05 22.77 18.08
N ARG A 241 19.62 23.76 18.77
CA ARG A 241 18.91 24.98 19.18
C ARG A 241 18.88 26.02 18.04
N VAL A 242 18.17 25.70 16.97
CA VAL A 242 17.92 26.59 15.83
C VAL A 242 16.45 26.97 15.90
N THR A 243 16.14 28.26 15.75
CA THR A 243 14.75 28.70 15.75
C THR A 243 14.14 28.57 14.36
N ARG A 244 12.82 28.44 14.31
CA ARG A 244 12.08 28.38 13.05
C ARG A 244 12.35 29.61 12.19
N GLU A 245 12.43 30.79 12.81
CA GLU A 245 12.66 32.08 12.13
C GLU A 245 14.01 32.11 11.41
N GLU A 246 15.06 31.50 11.99
CA GLU A 246 16.38 31.40 11.34
C GLU A 246 16.36 30.50 10.11
N LEU A 247 15.40 29.57 10.00
CA LEU A 247 15.29 28.58 8.92
C LEU A 247 14.34 29.01 7.79
N LEU A 248 13.36 29.87 8.08
CA LEU A 248 12.37 30.35 7.09
C LEU A 248 12.99 30.92 5.80
N PRO A 249 14.14 31.65 5.81
CA PRO A 249 14.76 32.15 4.58
C PRO A 249 15.17 31.05 3.60
N TYR A 250 15.40 29.83 4.07
CA TYR A 250 15.89 28.70 3.26
C TYR A 250 14.78 27.80 2.74
N GLY A 251 13.55 27.97 3.19
CA GLY A 251 12.46 27.17 2.70
C GLY A 251 11.28 27.03 3.64
N GLU A 252 10.49 26.01 3.41
CA GLU A 252 9.34 25.66 4.25
C GLU A 252 9.80 24.81 5.43
N VAL A 253 9.47 25.25 6.65
CA VAL A 253 9.95 24.64 7.88
C VAL A 253 8.83 23.83 8.53
N ALA A 254 9.07 22.53 8.71
CA ALA A 254 8.26 21.64 9.54
C ALA A 254 9.01 21.30 10.83
N GLU A 255 8.31 21.33 11.95
CA GLU A 255 8.84 20.88 13.24
C GLU A 255 8.78 19.36 13.34
N VAL A 256 9.87 18.75 13.80
CA VAL A 256 9.95 17.31 14.03
C VAL A 256 10.59 17.04 15.39
N ARG A 257 10.40 15.82 15.88
CA ARG A 257 10.97 15.43 17.18
C ARG A 257 12.49 15.55 17.17
N GLY A 258 13.03 16.52 17.90
CA GLY A 258 14.46 16.76 18.06
C GLY A 258 15.10 17.77 17.08
N GLY A 259 14.30 18.50 16.28
CA GLY A 259 14.83 19.52 15.39
C GLY A 259 13.80 20.02 14.36
N HIS A 260 14.29 20.42 13.20
CA HIS A 260 13.49 20.95 12.12
C HIS A 260 13.79 20.25 10.81
N LEU A 261 12.77 20.09 9.97
CA LEU A 261 12.89 19.73 8.56
C LEU A 261 12.64 20.99 7.72
N VAL A 262 13.55 21.29 6.81
CA VAL A 262 13.41 22.39 5.87
C VAL A 262 13.30 21.82 4.47
N PHE A 263 12.17 22.09 3.80
CA PHE A 263 12.00 21.76 2.40
C PHE A 263 12.47 22.96 1.57
N ALA A 264 13.44 22.72 0.69
CA ALA A 264 14.18 23.76 0.01
C ALA A 264 14.45 23.41 -1.45
N ARG A 265 14.76 24.42 -2.26
CA ARG A 265 15.41 24.23 -3.56
C ARG A 265 16.87 23.85 -3.35
N GLU A 266 17.53 23.35 -4.37
CA GLU A 266 18.89 22.83 -4.26
C GLU A 266 19.90 23.86 -3.71
N GLU A 267 19.83 25.10 -4.21
CA GLU A 267 20.75 26.17 -3.78
C GLU A 267 20.55 26.54 -2.30
N GLU A 268 19.28 26.73 -1.90
CA GLU A 268 18.89 27.03 -0.51
C GLU A 268 19.28 25.88 0.43
N ALA A 269 19.08 24.64 0.01
CA ALA A 269 19.43 23.44 0.79
C ALA A 269 20.95 23.34 0.99
N ARG A 270 21.76 23.61 -0.04
CA ARG A 270 23.22 23.62 0.04
C ARG A 270 23.73 24.73 0.97
N GLU A 271 23.14 25.92 0.89
CA GLU A 271 23.49 27.07 1.73
C GLU A 271 23.18 26.78 3.20
N LEU A 272 21.95 26.33 3.50
CA LEU A 272 21.53 25.94 4.85
C LEU A 272 22.44 24.87 5.43
N THR A 273 22.77 23.85 4.64
CA THR A 273 23.68 22.76 5.07
C THR A 273 25.06 23.30 5.46
N ARG A 274 25.61 24.20 4.64
CA ARG A 274 26.92 24.84 4.92
C ARG A 274 26.88 25.67 6.21
N LEU A 275 25.84 26.45 6.41
CA LEU A 275 25.67 27.30 7.59
C LEU A 275 25.48 26.46 8.86
N ALA A 276 24.65 25.41 8.80
CA ALA A 276 24.44 24.51 9.94
C ALA A 276 25.75 23.82 10.36
N LEU A 277 26.53 23.31 9.40
CA LEU A 277 27.84 22.73 9.66
C LEU A 277 28.82 23.74 10.27
N ALA A 278 28.84 24.99 9.78
CA ALA A 278 29.71 26.03 10.31
C ALA A 278 29.36 26.41 11.77
N LYS A 279 28.07 26.31 12.14
CA LYS A 279 27.60 26.52 13.52
C LYS A 279 27.72 25.25 14.38
N GLY A 280 28.22 24.13 13.85
CA GLY A 280 28.38 22.88 14.60
C GLY A 280 27.07 22.10 14.83
N PHE A 281 26.01 22.40 14.08
CA PHE A 281 24.74 21.67 14.18
C PHE A 281 24.78 20.37 13.37
N PRO A 282 24.26 19.25 13.91
CA PRO A 282 24.02 18.06 13.11
C PRO A 282 23.02 18.37 11.99
N VAL A 283 23.42 18.11 10.75
CA VAL A 283 22.63 18.39 9.57
C VAL A 283 22.73 17.26 8.54
N SER A 284 21.63 16.94 7.89
CA SER A 284 21.61 16.05 6.75
C SER A 284 20.77 16.66 5.62
N MET A 285 21.27 16.54 4.39
CA MET A 285 20.56 16.94 3.17
C MET A 285 20.30 15.71 2.32
N ALA A 286 19.06 15.55 1.87
CA ALA A 286 18.64 14.45 1.00
C ALA A 286 17.59 14.95 -0.01
N PRO A 287 17.40 14.26 -1.14
CA PRO A 287 16.22 14.44 -1.95
C PRO A 287 14.94 14.19 -1.12
N ALA A 288 13.87 14.91 -1.38
CA ALA A 288 12.59 14.70 -0.73
C ALA A 288 12.05 13.29 -1.04
N SER A 289 11.55 12.61 -0.02
CA SER A 289 10.92 11.30 -0.12
C SER A 289 9.43 11.43 -0.49
N LEU A 290 8.75 10.32 -0.77
CA LEU A 290 7.29 10.33 -0.92
C LEU A 290 6.58 10.77 0.38
N GLU A 291 7.16 10.50 1.54
CA GLU A 291 6.66 10.97 2.83
C GLU A 291 6.69 12.50 2.93
N ASP A 292 7.76 13.10 2.44
CA ASP A 292 7.89 14.55 2.39
C ASP A 292 6.88 15.17 1.42
N VAL A 293 6.61 14.51 0.29
CA VAL A 293 5.55 14.92 -0.65
C VAL A 293 4.19 14.89 0.02
N PHE A 294 3.89 13.79 0.73
CA PHE A 294 2.63 13.65 1.44
C PHE A 294 2.47 14.73 2.53
N LEU A 295 3.51 14.94 3.32
CA LEU A 295 3.53 15.96 4.37
C LEU A 295 3.28 17.38 3.80
N GLN A 296 3.91 17.72 2.67
CA GLN A 296 3.71 19.02 2.02
C GLN A 296 2.29 19.20 1.45
N LEU A 297 1.64 18.12 0.97
CA LEU A 297 0.31 18.20 0.36
C LEU A 297 -0.83 18.13 1.37
N VAL A 298 -0.69 17.32 2.40
CA VAL A 298 -1.76 17.01 3.38
C VAL A 298 -1.53 17.76 4.70
N GLY A 299 -0.30 18.27 4.93
CA GLY A 299 0.07 19.00 6.14
C GLY A 299 0.29 18.12 7.38
N ARG A 300 0.19 16.81 7.25
CA ARG A 300 0.36 15.83 8.34
C ARG A 300 1.06 14.58 7.82
N PRO A 301 1.91 13.90 8.64
CA PRO A 301 2.56 12.65 8.23
C PRO A 301 1.57 11.49 8.03
N ILE A 302 1.93 10.53 7.17
CA ILE A 302 1.25 9.24 7.08
C ILE A 302 1.59 8.44 8.35
N GLY A 303 0.58 7.83 8.99
CA GLY A 303 0.77 6.94 10.15
C GLY A 303 0.52 7.58 11.52
N GLU A 304 0.26 8.87 11.61
CA GLU A 304 -0.34 9.46 12.81
C GLU A 304 -1.87 9.37 12.68
N ASP A 305 -2.49 8.51 13.49
CA ASP A 305 -3.94 8.39 13.58
C ASP A 305 -4.52 9.68 14.19
N ASP A 306 -5.69 10.13 13.70
CA ASP A 306 -6.37 11.27 14.31
C ASP A 306 -6.78 10.89 15.75
N PRO A 307 -6.47 11.70 16.77
CA PRO A 307 -6.83 11.41 18.15
C PRO A 307 -8.35 11.36 18.41
N GLU A 308 -9.18 11.64 17.41
CA GLU A 308 -10.64 11.59 17.53
C GLU A 308 -11.27 10.20 17.26
N GLU A 309 -10.51 9.21 16.73
CA GLU A 309 -11.08 7.87 16.45
C GLU A 309 -10.99 6.88 17.61
N GLU A 310 -10.27 7.15 18.69
CA GLU A 310 -10.21 6.27 19.88
C GLU A 310 -11.45 6.36 20.81
N GLY A 311 -12.45 7.14 20.48
CA GLY A 311 -13.58 7.49 21.36
C GLY A 311 -14.91 6.76 21.11
N THR A 312 -15.01 5.75 20.21
CA THR A 312 -16.28 5.03 20.00
C THR A 312 -16.05 3.55 19.63
N ALA A 313 -15.73 2.75 20.63
CA ALA A 313 -15.91 1.29 20.61
C ALA A 313 -17.19 0.92 21.36
#